data_5dcdcbee026af1d19ccd75f8da975c10
#
_entry.id   5dcdcbee026af1d19ccd75f8da975c10
#
_cell.length_a   1.000
_cell.length_b   1.000
_cell.length_c   1.000
_cell.angle_alpha   90.00
_cell.angle_beta   90.00
_cell.angle_gamma   90.00
#
_symmetry.space_group_name_H-M   'P 1'
#
loop_
_entity.id
_entity.type
_entity.pdbx_description
1 polymer ?
#
loop_
_entity_poly.entity_id
_entity_poly.type
_entity_poly.pdbx_seq_one_letter_code
_entity_poly.pdbx_strand_id
1 'polypeptide(L)'
;MWSYKMLKRLWMIFGPVLIAGLLVCLLIFFYPAEMRHDLGAEKRSAVATTIESFKERSQKVRALSDPNMRFVLFFGSSEWLRFDGAHPAVLAEKYNRSYRPYLLGQRGAASLNQYFGMQQMLPQLENKQVVYVISPQWFSKNGYEPAAFQQYFNGDQLTSFLEHQSGDQASQYAATRLLQQFPNVAMKDLVQKLASKEELSTADNEM
;
A
#
# COMPACT_ATOMS: atom_id res chain seq x y z
N MET A 1 38.17 43.84 7.37
CA MET A 1 37.19 43.99 8.47
C MET A 1 35.86 44.44 7.87
N TRP A 2 34.85 43.58 7.81
CA TRP A 2 33.53 43.94 7.25
C TRP A 2 32.82 44.87 8.22
N SER A 3 32.36 46.04 7.70
CA SER A 3 31.66 47.02 8.51
C SER A 3 30.38 46.39 9.11
N TYR A 4 30.13 46.59 10.41
CA TYR A 4 28.91 46.17 11.14
C TYR A 4 27.62 46.51 10.38
N LYS A 5 27.60 47.64 9.68
CA LYS A 5 26.46 48.04 8.84
C LYS A 5 26.20 47.07 7.65
N MET A 6 27.26 46.51 7.08
CA MET A 6 27.17 45.58 5.98
C MET A 6 26.68 44.21 6.46
N LEU A 7 27.18 43.76 7.60
CA LEU A 7 26.73 42.51 8.24
C LEU A 7 25.24 42.56 8.60
N LYS A 8 24.76 43.69 9.13
CA LYS A 8 23.35 43.89 9.46
C LYS A 8 22.47 43.89 8.21
N ARG A 9 22.91 44.47 7.10
CA ARG A 9 22.16 44.42 5.82
C ARG A 9 22.11 43.02 5.25
N LEU A 10 23.21 42.29 5.26
CA LEU A 10 23.25 40.90 4.83
C LEU A 10 22.30 40.02 5.68
N TRP A 11 22.32 40.22 7.00
CA TRP A 11 21.43 39.51 7.90
C TRP A 11 19.94 39.80 7.62
N MET A 12 19.60 41.06 7.33
CA MET A 12 18.21 41.39 6.98
C MET A 12 17.73 40.78 5.66
N ILE A 13 18.63 40.51 4.73
CA ILE A 13 18.32 39.90 3.44
C ILE A 13 18.32 38.35 3.54
N PHE A 14 19.38 37.79 4.08
CA PHE A 14 19.57 36.33 4.09
C PHE A 14 19.05 35.68 5.37
N GLY A 15 18.91 36.40 6.47
CA GLY A 15 18.41 35.86 7.74
C GLY A 15 17.02 35.21 7.62
N PRO A 16 16.01 35.87 7.04
CA PRO A 16 14.71 35.27 6.83
C PRO A 16 14.75 33.99 5.97
N VAL A 17 15.60 33.97 4.93
CA VAL A 17 15.75 32.81 4.05
C VAL A 17 16.40 31.64 4.80
N LEU A 18 17.43 31.90 5.61
CA LEU A 18 18.10 30.90 6.44
C LEU A 18 17.13 30.34 7.51
N ILE A 19 16.35 31.20 8.15
CA ILE A 19 15.35 30.78 9.14
C ILE A 19 14.26 29.94 8.47
N ALA A 20 13.76 30.37 7.32
CA ALA A 20 12.75 29.59 6.57
C ALA A 20 13.32 28.23 6.15
N GLY A 21 14.54 28.19 5.64
CA GLY A 21 15.22 26.94 5.30
C GLY A 21 15.40 26.01 6.51
N LEU A 22 15.81 26.57 7.64
CA LEU A 22 15.93 25.81 8.89
C LEU A 22 14.57 25.23 9.34
N LEU A 23 13.50 26.02 9.29
CA LEU A 23 12.16 25.58 9.64
C LEU A 23 11.66 24.46 8.71
N VAL A 24 11.92 24.57 7.42
CA VAL A 24 11.58 23.50 6.46
C VAL A 24 12.37 22.24 6.75
N CYS A 25 13.67 22.35 7.03
CA CYS A 25 14.49 21.20 7.43
C CYS A 25 13.96 20.56 8.72
N LEU A 26 13.64 21.36 9.73
CA LEU A 26 13.05 20.86 10.98
C LEU A 26 11.72 20.16 10.72
N LEU A 27 10.86 20.71 9.86
CA LEU A 27 9.62 20.06 9.47
C LEU A 27 9.87 18.72 8.78
N ILE A 28 10.82 18.65 7.85
CA ILE A 28 11.14 17.41 7.12
C ILE A 28 11.71 16.34 8.06
N PHE A 29 12.64 16.73 8.98
CA PHE A 29 13.32 15.77 9.85
C PHE A 29 12.51 15.36 11.09
N PHE A 30 11.68 16.27 11.61
CA PHE A 30 10.92 16.02 12.85
C PHE A 30 9.42 15.82 12.64
N TYR A 31 8.93 16.07 11.41
CA TYR A 31 7.55 15.71 11.11
C TYR A 31 7.45 14.18 11.01
N PRO A 32 6.64 13.54 11.84
CA PRO A 32 6.48 12.10 11.75
C PRO A 32 5.94 11.79 10.36
N ALA A 33 6.72 11.06 9.55
CA ALA A 33 6.34 10.65 8.20
C ALA A 33 5.09 9.74 8.20
N GLU A 34 4.76 9.19 9.36
CA GLU A 34 3.52 8.45 9.57
C GLU A 34 2.38 9.43 9.86
N MET A 35 1.48 9.60 8.91
CA MET A 35 0.19 10.20 9.21
C MET A 35 -0.43 9.41 10.35
N ARG A 36 -0.64 10.05 11.49
CA ARG A 36 -1.35 9.44 12.63
C ARG A 36 -2.81 9.29 12.23
N HIS A 37 -3.13 8.12 11.67
CA HIS A 37 -4.53 7.75 11.53
C HIS A 37 -5.17 7.66 12.91
N ASP A 38 -6.32 8.31 13.05
CA ASP A 38 -7.14 8.13 14.24
C ASP A 38 -7.82 6.75 14.18
N LEU A 39 -7.09 5.74 14.68
CA LEU A 39 -7.66 4.40 14.84
C LEU A 39 -8.94 4.40 15.68
N GLY A 40 -9.20 5.44 16.45
CA GLY A 40 -10.43 5.59 17.21
C GLY A 40 -11.66 5.76 16.31
N ALA A 41 -11.55 6.49 15.20
CA ALA A 41 -12.61 6.58 14.21
C ALA A 41 -12.75 5.27 13.42
N GLU A 42 -11.64 4.65 13.06
CA GLU A 42 -11.59 3.37 12.34
C GLU A 42 -12.15 2.20 13.16
N LYS A 43 -12.01 2.23 14.48
CA LYS A 43 -12.58 1.22 15.39
C LYS A 43 -14.10 1.20 15.43
N ARG A 44 -14.76 2.31 15.11
CA ARG A 44 -16.23 2.43 15.16
C ARG A 44 -16.91 2.14 13.84
N SER A 45 -16.17 2.23 12.74
CA SER A 45 -16.70 2.01 11.40
C SER A 45 -15.77 1.10 10.59
N ALA A 46 -16.26 0.60 9.46
CA ALA A 46 -15.36 -0.02 8.50
C ALA A 46 -14.37 1.01 7.97
N VAL A 47 -13.12 0.60 7.78
CA VAL A 47 -12.15 1.44 7.11
C VAL A 47 -12.52 1.52 5.63
N ALA A 48 -12.88 2.72 5.18
CA ALA A 48 -13.16 2.97 3.78
C ALA A 48 -11.85 2.98 2.98
N THR A 49 -11.86 2.32 1.85
CA THR A 49 -10.68 2.23 1.00
C THR A 49 -10.58 3.43 0.08
N THR A 50 -9.52 4.19 0.19
CA THR A 50 -9.05 5.11 -0.85
C THR A 50 -7.94 4.43 -1.66
N ILE A 51 -7.53 5.04 -2.78
CA ILE A 51 -6.38 4.55 -3.56
C ILE A 51 -5.12 4.55 -2.68
N GLU A 52 -4.96 5.60 -1.88
CA GLU A 52 -3.83 5.76 -0.96
C GLU A 52 -3.84 4.67 0.11
N SER A 53 -4.97 4.45 0.79
CA SER A 53 -5.07 3.41 1.83
C SER A 53 -4.89 2.00 1.27
N PHE A 54 -5.26 1.76 0.00
CA PHE A 54 -4.98 0.49 -0.67
C PHE A 54 -3.47 0.24 -0.85
N LYS A 55 -2.70 1.29 -1.17
CA LYS A 55 -1.25 1.23 -1.37
C LYS A 55 -0.46 1.27 -0.06
N GLU A 56 -1.01 1.92 0.96
CA GLU A 56 -0.31 2.22 2.20
C GLU A 56 -0.20 0.99 3.10
N ARG A 57 1.05 0.50 3.28
CA ARG A 57 1.34 -0.66 4.12
C ARG A 57 1.12 -0.39 5.61
N SER A 58 1.59 0.76 6.08
CA SER A 58 1.64 1.07 7.52
C SER A 58 0.26 1.05 8.17
N GLN A 59 -0.75 1.55 7.49
CA GLN A 59 -2.14 1.54 7.97
C GLN A 59 -2.69 0.12 8.13
N LYS A 60 -2.47 -0.71 7.11
CA LYS A 60 -2.93 -2.11 7.12
C LYS A 60 -2.26 -2.92 8.22
N VAL A 61 -0.94 -2.78 8.34
CA VAL A 61 -0.15 -3.44 9.39
C VAL A 61 -0.60 -2.99 10.77
N ARG A 62 -0.82 -1.69 10.97
CA ARG A 62 -1.31 -1.15 12.25
C ARG A 62 -2.69 -1.68 12.61
N ALA A 63 -3.62 -1.73 11.65
CA ALA A 63 -4.95 -2.28 11.87
C ALA A 63 -4.90 -3.78 12.23
N LEU A 64 -4.08 -4.56 11.52
CA LEU A 64 -3.91 -5.99 11.80
C LEU A 64 -3.22 -6.29 13.13
N SER A 65 -2.42 -5.36 13.63
CA SER A 65 -1.67 -5.48 14.88
C SER A 65 -2.37 -4.83 16.08
N ASP A 66 -3.56 -4.26 15.90
CA ASP A 66 -4.30 -3.62 17.01
C ASP A 66 -4.75 -4.67 18.04
N PRO A 67 -4.30 -4.58 19.30
CA PRO A 67 -4.67 -5.55 20.33
C PRO A 67 -6.12 -5.37 20.83
N ASN A 68 -6.72 -4.21 20.62
CA ASN A 68 -8.03 -3.85 21.16
C ASN A 68 -9.17 -4.04 20.15
N MET A 69 -8.83 -4.15 18.85
CA MET A 69 -9.83 -4.31 17.81
C MET A 69 -9.34 -5.31 16.74
N ARG A 70 -10.15 -6.33 16.54
CA ARG A 70 -9.90 -7.29 15.49
C ARG A 70 -10.40 -6.73 14.15
N PHE A 71 -9.48 -6.43 13.25
CA PHE A 71 -9.80 -6.16 11.86
C PHE A 71 -9.75 -7.44 11.01
N VAL A 72 -10.70 -7.57 10.10
CA VAL A 72 -10.74 -8.62 9.09
C VAL A 72 -10.62 -7.95 7.72
N LEU A 73 -9.64 -8.34 6.94
CA LEU A 73 -9.42 -7.78 5.62
C LEU A 73 -10.44 -8.38 4.62
N PHE A 74 -11.07 -7.50 3.87
CA PHE A 74 -12.01 -7.82 2.82
C PHE A 74 -11.43 -7.37 1.48
N PHE A 75 -10.81 -8.28 0.77
CA PHE A 75 -10.28 -8.04 -0.56
C PHE A 75 -11.40 -8.13 -1.61
N GLY A 76 -11.42 -7.18 -2.51
CA GLY A 76 -12.44 -7.11 -3.55
C GLY A 76 -12.16 -5.99 -4.54
N SER A 77 -13.19 -5.42 -5.14
CA SER A 77 -13.12 -4.33 -6.10
C SER A 77 -14.17 -3.26 -5.76
N SER A 78 -14.96 -2.84 -6.74
CA SER A 78 -15.97 -1.78 -6.58
C SER A 78 -17.21 -2.17 -5.76
N GLU A 79 -17.38 -3.43 -5.40
CA GLU A 79 -18.45 -3.90 -4.55
C GLU A 79 -18.48 -3.23 -3.19
N TRP A 80 -17.32 -2.87 -2.64
CA TRP A 80 -17.20 -2.16 -1.37
C TRP A 80 -17.66 -0.70 -1.41
N LEU A 81 -17.92 -0.17 -2.59
CA LEU A 81 -18.46 1.19 -2.77
C LEU A 81 -19.99 1.23 -2.72
N ARG A 82 -20.64 0.09 -2.63
CA ARG A 82 -22.10 -0.02 -2.56
C ARG A 82 -22.53 -0.30 -1.13
N PHE A 83 -22.98 0.72 -0.44
CA PHE A 83 -23.52 0.57 0.90
C PHE A 83 -25.00 0.19 0.82
N ASP A 84 -25.27 -1.08 1.02
CA ASP A 84 -26.60 -1.66 1.15
C ASP A 84 -26.71 -2.49 2.43
N GLY A 85 -27.87 -3.10 2.66
CA GLY A 85 -28.13 -3.90 3.86
C GLY A 85 -27.27 -5.18 3.98
N ALA A 86 -26.62 -5.61 2.90
CA ALA A 86 -25.72 -6.77 2.85
C ALA A 86 -24.23 -6.35 2.93
N HIS A 87 -23.93 -5.06 2.96
CA HIS A 87 -22.56 -4.58 3.03
C HIS A 87 -21.86 -5.05 4.31
N PRO A 88 -20.59 -5.55 4.26
CA PRO A 88 -19.90 -6.11 5.42
C PRO A 88 -19.84 -5.16 6.63
N ALA A 89 -19.68 -3.85 6.41
CA ALA A 89 -19.66 -2.87 7.48
C ALA A 89 -21.03 -2.75 8.16
N VAL A 90 -22.11 -2.71 7.38
CA VAL A 90 -23.48 -2.65 7.89
C VAL A 90 -23.83 -3.92 8.67
N LEU A 91 -23.43 -5.09 8.15
CA LEU A 91 -23.66 -6.36 8.82
C LEU A 91 -22.84 -6.48 10.12
N ALA A 92 -21.59 -6.04 10.12
CA ALA A 92 -20.74 -6.09 11.31
C ALA A 92 -21.31 -5.21 12.44
N GLU A 93 -21.82 -4.04 12.11
CA GLU A 93 -22.46 -3.13 13.07
C GLU A 93 -23.83 -3.66 13.51
N LYS A 94 -24.71 -3.98 12.58
CA LYS A 94 -26.07 -4.47 12.86
C LYS A 94 -26.10 -5.70 13.76
N TYR A 95 -25.16 -6.61 13.59
CA TYR A 95 -25.06 -7.84 14.35
C TYR A 95 -24.02 -7.79 15.46
N ASN A 96 -23.52 -6.61 15.81
CA ASN A 96 -22.51 -6.38 16.86
C ASN A 96 -21.35 -7.40 16.80
N ARG A 97 -20.77 -7.56 15.61
CA ARG A 97 -19.69 -8.53 15.41
C ARG A 97 -18.42 -8.12 16.17
N SER A 98 -17.67 -9.11 16.63
CA SER A 98 -16.40 -8.93 17.35
C SER A 98 -15.23 -8.50 16.43
N TYR A 99 -15.51 -8.13 15.19
CA TYR A 99 -14.52 -7.63 14.22
C TYR A 99 -15.03 -6.40 13.50
N ARG A 100 -14.13 -5.67 12.89
CA ARG A 100 -14.43 -4.59 11.95
C ARG A 100 -13.87 -4.96 10.55
N PRO A 101 -14.64 -4.77 9.48
CA PRO A 101 -14.12 -4.99 8.14
C PRO A 101 -13.10 -3.92 7.79
N TYR A 102 -11.97 -4.36 7.25
CA TYR A 102 -11.02 -3.50 6.57
C TYR A 102 -11.16 -3.73 5.07
N LEU A 103 -11.77 -2.78 4.37
CA LEU A 103 -12.17 -2.96 2.98
C LEU A 103 -11.03 -2.62 2.03
N LEU A 104 -10.53 -3.59 1.30
CA LEU A 104 -9.45 -3.46 0.33
C LEU A 104 -9.99 -3.71 -1.07
N GLY A 105 -10.60 -2.70 -1.65
CA GLY A 105 -11.13 -2.78 -3.00
C GLY A 105 -11.66 -1.45 -3.49
N GLN A 106 -11.32 -1.14 -4.73
CA GLN A 106 -11.73 0.07 -5.45
C GLN A 106 -12.05 -0.31 -6.90
N ARG A 107 -12.67 0.61 -7.63
CA ARG A 107 -12.93 0.42 -9.06
C ARG A 107 -11.65 0.06 -9.79
N GLY A 108 -11.65 -1.05 -10.48
CA GLY A 108 -10.51 -1.49 -11.27
C GLY A 108 -9.47 -2.30 -10.49
N ALA A 109 -9.55 -2.38 -9.16
CA ALA A 109 -8.74 -3.35 -8.43
C ALA A 109 -9.19 -4.78 -8.79
N ALA A 110 -8.25 -5.60 -9.23
CA ALA A 110 -8.49 -6.97 -9.63
C ALA A 110 -7.53 -7.93 -8.92
N SER A 111 -7.59 -9.21 -9.23
CA SER A 111 -6.81 -10.25 -8.55
C SER A 111 -5.32 -9.94 -8.45
N LEU A 112 -4.72 -9.40 -9.51
CA LEU A 112 -3.30 -9.06 -9.50
C LEU A 112 -2.98 -7.94 -8.50
N ASN A 113 -3.81 -6.88 -8.42
CA ASN A 113 -3.64 -5.82 -7.42
C ASN A 113 -3.79 -6.37 -6.01
N GLN A 114 -4.78 -7.25 -5.80
CA GLN A 114 -5.01 -7.88 -4.51
C GLN A 114 -3.82 -8.77 -4.10
N TYR A 115 -3.26 -9.51 -5.04
CA TYR A 115 -2.09 -10.34 -4.80
C TYR A 115 -0.90 -9.51 -4.31
N PHE A 116 -0.54 -8.44 -5.05
CA PHE A 116 0.55 -7.54 -4.62
C PHE A 116 0.22 -6.82 -3.31
N GLY A 117 -1.04 -6.44 -3.08
CA GLY A 117 -1.48 -5.85 -1.82
C GLY A 117 -1.37 -6.82 -0.63
N MET A 118 -1.58 -8.13 -0.83
CA MET A 118 -1.37 -9.15 0.19
C MET A 118 0.12 -9.35 0.50
N GLN A 119 0.99 -9.30 -0.50
CA GLN A 119 2.43 -9.46 -0.29
C GLN A 119 3.00 -8.42 0.68
N GLN A 120 2.47 -7.19 0.67
CA GLN A 120 2.89 -6.15 1.63
C GLN A 120 2.67 -6.52 3.10
N MET A 121 1.75 -7.41 3.37
CA MET A 121 1.32 -7.75 4.75
C MET A 121 1.42 -9.24 5.03
N LEU A 122 2.12 -9.98 4.20
CA LEU A 122 2.13 -11.46 4.30
C LEU A 122 2.48 -11.96 5.70
N PRO A 123 3.50 -11.41 6.40
CA PRO A 123 3.80 -11.82 7.78
C PRO A 123 2.67 -11.52 8.77
N GLN A 124 1.91 -10.44 8.56
CA GLN A 124 0.81 -10.06 9.43
C GLN A 124 -0.48 -10.84 9.14
N LEU A 125 -0.55 -11.51 7.99
CA LEU A 125 -1.70 -12.35 7.62
C LEU A 125 -1.63 -13.76 8.22
N GLU A 126 -0.50 -14.15 8.75
CA GLU A 126 -0.33 -15.45 9.40
C GLU A 126 -1.37 -15.63 10.51
N ASN A 127 -2.10 -16.76 10.46
CA ASN A 127 -3.19 -17.09 11.37
C ASN A 127 -4.35 -16.06 11.43
N LYS A 128 -4.47 -15.18 10.44
CA LYS A 128 -5.57 -14.23 10.30
C LYS A 128 -6.64 -14.74 9.33
N GLN A 129 -7.87 -14.31 9.57
CA GLN A 129 -8.96 -14.54 8.64
C GLN A 129 -9.04 -13.39 7.64
N VAL A 130 -9.20 -13.73 6.38
CA VAL A 130 -9.44 -12.78 5.30
C VAL A 130 -10.67 -13.20 4.51
N VAL A 131 -11.36 -12.25 3.93
CA VAL A 131 -12.42 -12.47 2.96
C VAL A 131 -11.90 -12.02 1.61
N TYR A 132 -11.94 -12.90 0.64
CA TYR A 132 -11.50 -12.62 -0.72
C TYR A 132 -12.66 -12.77 -1.68
N VAL A 133 -13.14 -11.67 -2.24
CA VAL A 133 -14.22 -11.66 -3.23
C VAL A 133 -13.60 -11.71 -4.60
N ILE A 134 -13.96 -12.75 -5.34
CA ILE A 134 -13.50 -12.98 -6.71
C ILE A 134 -14.66 -12.66 -7.66
N SER A 135 -14.45 -11.67 -8.53
CA SER A 135 -15.45 -11.30 -9.51
C SER A 135 -15.16 -11.98 -10.86
N PRO A 136 -16.14 -12.66 -11.48
CA PRO A 136 -15.96 -13.28 -12.79
C PRO A 136 -15.48 -12.31 -13.89
N GLN A 137 -15.83 -11.04 -13.80
CA GLN A 137 -15.38 -10.00 -14.73
C GLN A 137 -13.87 -9.79 -14.77
N TRP A 138 -13.13 -10.23 -13.75
CA TRP A 138 -11.67 -10.13 -13.73
C TRP A 138 -10.99 -11.12 -14.69
N PHE A 139 -11.70 -12.15 -15.13
CA PHE A 139 -11.22 -13.22 -15.99
C PHE A 139 -11.62 -13.03 -17.45
N SER A 140 -11.68 -11.77 -17.89
CA SER A 140 -11.92 -11.48 -19.31
C SER A 140 -10.73 -11.90 -20.17
N LYS A 141 -10.99 -12.20 -21.48
CA LYS A 141 -9.95 -12.67 -22.42
C LYS A 141 -8.74 -11.74 -22.49
N ASN A 142 -8.97 -10.42 -22.40
CA ASN A 142 -7.91 -9.42 -22.51
C ASN A 142 -7.33 -9.02 -21.14
N GLY A 143 -7.82 -9.60 -20.04
CA GLY A 143 -7.45 -9.20 -18.69
C GLY A 143 -8.01 -7.81 -18.34
N TYR A 144 -7.46 -7.22 -17.30
CA TYR A 144 -7.81 -5.88 -16.84
C TYR A 144 -6.91 -4.84 -17.51
N GLU A 145 -7.42 -3.62 -17.67
CA GLU A 145 -6.67 -2.53 -18.31
C GLU A 145 -5.40 -2.16 -17.50
N PRO A 146 -4.25 -1.95 -18.18
CA PRO A 146 -3.00 -1.56 -17.51
C PRO A 146 -3.13 -0.33 -16.63
N ALA A 147 -3.89 0.68 -17.07
CA ALA A 147 -4.10 1.91 -16.30
C ALA A 147 -4.79 1.67 -14.95
N ALA A 148 -5.74 0.73 -14.90
CA ALA A 148 -6.40 0.34 -13.65
C ALA A 148 -5.42 -0.36 -12.69
N PHE A 149 -4.56 -1.24 -13.19
CA PHE A 149 -3.52 -1.86 -12.39
C PHE A 149 -2.54 -0.82 -11.83
N GLN A 150 -2.09 0.11 -12.66
CA GLN A 150 -1.13 1.15 -12.30
C GLN A 150 -1.59 2.05 -11.15
N GLN A 151 -2.89 2.30 -11.04
CA GLN A 151 -3.41 3.11 -9.94
C GLN A 151 -3.15 2.52 -8.55
N TYR A 152 -3.14 1.19 -8.45
CA TYR A 152 -3.09 0.47 -7.17
C TYR A 152 -1.74 -0.17 -6.88
N PHE A 153 -0.82 -0.08 -7.81
CA PHE A 153 0.53 -0.64 -7.68
C PHE A 153 1.54 0.43 -7.27
N ASN A 154 2.49 0.07 -6.42
CA ASN A 154 3.61 0.92 -6.01
C ASN A 154 4.90 0.13 -5.76
N GLY A 155 6.01 0.87 -5.53
CA GLY A 155 7.32 0.26 -5.29
C GLY A 155 7.40 -0.60 -4.04
N ASP A 156 6.70 -0.24 -2.97
CA ASP A 156 6.67 -1.02 -1.73
C ASP A 156 6.01 -2.39 -1.93
N GLN A 157 4.95 -2.45 -2.74
CA GLN A 157 4.34 -3.73 -3.15
C GLN A 157 5.29 -4.59 -3.97
N LEU A 158 6.08 -3.96 -4.85
CA LEU A 158 7.10 -4.67 -5.63
C LEU A 158 8.18 -5.26 -4.74
N THR A 159 8.74 -4.45 -3.84
CA THR A 159 9.77 -4.88 -2.90
C THR A 159 9.26 -6.02 -2.02
N SER A 160 8.09 -5.84 -1.41
CA SER A 160 7.48 -6.89 -0.58
C SER A 160 7.20 -8.17 -1.37
N PHE A 161 6.80 -8.07 -2.62
CA PHE A 161 6.61 -9.23 -3.49
C PHE A 161 7.93 -9.97 -3.74
N LEU A 162 9.01 -9.26 -4.06
CA LEU A 162 10.31 -9.86 -4.30
C LEU A 162 10.92 -10.48 -3.02
N GLU A 163 10.64 -9.89 -1.85
CA GLU A 163 11.07 -10.43 -0.56
C GLU A 163 10.31 -11.69 -0.14
N HIS A 164 9.01 -11.76 -0.42
CA HIS A 164 8.14 -12.84 0.09
C HIS A 164 7.79 -13.91 -0.95
N GLN A 165 8.18 -13.73 -2.20
CA GLN A 165 7.86 -14.67 -3.26
C GLN A 165 8.51 -16.05 -2.98
N SER A 166 7.80 -17.12 -3.33
CA SER A 166 8.24 -18.50 -3.11
C SER A 166 8.81 -19.19 -4.37
N GLY A 167 8.90 -18.48 -5.50
CA GLY A 167 9.25 -19.05 -6.80
C GLY A 167 8.22 -20.02 -7.37
N ASP A 168 7.04 -20.09 -6.75
CA ASP A 168 5.96 -20.96 -7.19
C ASP A 168 5.28 -20.44 -8.48
N GLN A 169 4.37 -21.22 -9.02
CA GLN A 169 3.66 -20.88 -10.24
C GLN A 169 2.88 -19.56 -10.13
N ALA A 170 2.37 -19.23 -8.96
CA ALA A 170 1.63 -17.98 -8.75
C ALA A 170 2.57 -16.77 -8.79
N SER A 171 3.74 -16.87 -8.14
CA SER A 171 4.79 -15.84 -8.17
C SER A 171 5.32 -15.62 -9.59
N GLN A 172 5.59 -16.69 -10.32
CA GLN A 172 6.05 -16.63 -11.72
C GLN A 172 5.00 -15.98 -12.64
N TYR A 173 3.74 -16.36 -12.47
CA TYR A 173 2.64 -15.76 -13.21
C TYR A 173 2.49 -14.27 -12.88
N ALA A 174 2.54 -13.89 -11.60
CA ALA A 174 2.46 -12.51 -11.18
C ALA A 174 3.61 -11.66 -11.74
N ALA A 175 4.85 -12.18 -11.72
CA ALA A 175 6.02 -11.53 -12.31
C ALA A 175 5.85 -11.34 -13.84
N THR A 176 5.39 -12.37 -14.54
CA THR A 176 5.12 -12.30 -15.99
C THR A 176 4.06 -11.24 -16.30
N ARG A 177 2.96 -11.22 -15.53
CA ARG A 177 1.90 -10.23 -15.70
C ARG A 177 2.37 -8.81 -15.35
N LEU A 178 3.20 -8.67 -14.33
CA LEU A 178 3.79 -7.38 -13.95
C LEU A 178 4.63 -6.81 -15.10
N LEU A 179 5.49 -7.60 -15.73
CA LEU A 179 6.29 -7.17 -16.88
C LEU A 179 5.43 -6.75 -18.09
N GLN A 180 4.29 -7.42 -18.30
CA GLN A 180 3.33 -7.04 -19.34
C GLN A 180 2.65 -5.69 -19.05
N GLN A 181 2.32 -5.43 -17.79
CA GLN A 181 1.65 -4.18 -17.37
C GLN A 181 2.65 -3.01 -17.22
N PHE A 182 3.88 -3.30 -16.82
CA PHE A 182 4.96 -2.36 -16.59
C PHE A 182 6.27 -2.84 -17.23
N PRO A 183 6.45 -2.63 -18.53
CA PRO A 183 7.69 -3.03 -19.20
C PRO A 183 8.97 -2.41 -18.65
N ASN A 184 8.83 -1.26 -17.97
CA ASN A 184 9.93 -0.51 -17.34
C ASN A 184 9.79 -0.48 -15.81
N VAL A 185 9.31 -1.56 -15.21
CA VAL A 185 9.22 -1.69 -13.76
C VAL A 185 10.62 -1.59 -13.12
N ALA A 186 10.70 -1.00 -11.92
CA ALA A 186 11.93 -1.02 -11.14
C ALA A 186 12.35 -2.48 -10.86
N MET A 187 13.64 -2.70 -10.66
CA MET A 187 14.19 -4.07 -10.44
C MET A 187 13.76 -5.08 -11.51
N LYS A 188 13.64 -4.61 -12.75
CA LYS A 188 13.15 -5.41 -13.89
C LYS A 188 13.88 -6.74 -14.04
N ASP A 189 15.20 -6.75 -13.84
CA ASP A 189 16.01 -7.96 -14.01
C ASP A 189 15.64 -9.05 -13.00
N LEU A 190 15.34 -8.67 -11.74
CA LEU A 190 14.86 -9.61 -10.72
C LEU A 190 13.47 -10.14 -11.07
N VAL A 191 12.58 -9.28 -11.53
CA VAL A 191 11.25 -9.71 -11.98
C VAL A 191 11.33 -10.63 -13.19
N GLN A 192 12.28 -10.41 -14.12
CA GLN A 192 12.51 -11.27 -15.28
C GLN A 192 13.04 -12.64 -14.87
N LYS A 193 14.03 -12.70 -13.96
CA LYS A 193 14.54 -13.97 -13.41
C LYS A 193 13.41 -14.80 -12.82
N LEU A 194 12.58 -14.16 -11.99
CA LEU A 194 11.43 -14.84 -11.37
C LEU A 194 10.41 -15.31 -12.42
N ALA A 195 10.14 -14.52 -13.44
CA ALA A 195 9.21 -14.88 -14.51
C ALA A 195 9.73 -16.04 -15.37
N SER A 196 11.07 -16.15 -15.56
CA SER A 196 11.73 -17.20 -16.36
C SER A 196 12.03 -18.48 -15.59
N LYS A 197 11.68 -18.54 -14.31
CA LYS A 197 12.02 -19.66 -13.38
C LYS A 197 13.51 -19.79 -13.07
N GLU A 198 14.28 -18.76 -13.26
CA GLU A 198 15.65 -18.72 -12.80
C GLU A 198 15.67 -18.54 -11.28
N GLU A 199 16.55 -19.29 -10.59
CA GLU A 199 16.74 -19.11 -9.16
C GLU A 199 17.36 -17.74 -8.88
N LEU A 200 16.77 -16.99 -7.95
CA LEU A 200 17.37 -15.77 -7.44
C LEU A 200 18.61 -16.14 -6.63
N SER A 201 19.74 -15.56 -6.97
CA SER A 201 20.97 -15.75 -6.22
C SER A 201 20.91 -15.07 -4.85
N THR A 202 21.79 -15.46 -3.93
CA THR A 202 21.88 -14.81 -2.61
C THR A 202 22.14 -13.30 -2.73
N ALA A 203 22.90 -12.88 -3.74
CA ALA A 203 23.14 -11.46 -4.02
C ALA A 203 21.89 -10.71 -4.52
N ASP A 204 20.95 -11.40 -5.17
CA ASP A 204 19.68 -10.80 -5.60
C ASP A 204 18.72 -10.54 -4.42
N ASN A 205 18.89 -11.30 -3.32
CA ASN A 205 18.05 -11.16 -2.11
C ASN A 205 18.55 -10.09 -1.14
N GLU A 206 19.76 -9.56 -1.32
CA GLU A 206 20.37 -8.52 -0.46
C GLU A 206 20.23 -7.09 -1.03
N MET A 207 19.57 -6.89 -2.19
CA MET A 207 19.29 -5.59 -2.79
C MET A 207 17.93 -5.08 -2.38
#